data_a1afced4e68b39c1b50530839338ff66
#
_entry.id   a1afced4e68b39c1b50530839338ff66
#
_cell.length_a   1.000
_cell.length_b   1.000
_cell.length_c   1.000
_cell.angle_alpha   90.00
_cell.angle_beta   90.00
_cell.angle_gamma   90.00
#
_symmetry.space_group_name_H-M   'P 1'
#
loop_
_entity.id
_entity.type
_entity.pdbx_description
1 polymer ?
#
loop_
_entity_poly.entity_id
_entity_poly.type
_entity_poly.pdbx_seq_one_letter_code
_entity_poly.pdbx_strand_id
1 'polypeptide(L)'
;MYDFYDKGDRHITLRPEGTAGVVRSFVENKLYGPEVQKPFKTYYMGPMFRYERPQSGRLREFHQIGVEAFGVDNPTLDVEVMAMAVDLLKSFGLNSLRVAVNTLGDL
;
A
#
# COMPACT_ATOMS: atom_id res chain seq x y z
N MET A 1 -9.22 14.23 3.82
CA MET A 1 -9.92 13.03 3.30
C MET A 1 -10.92 13.48 2.24
N TYR A 2 -11.10 12.71 1.17
CA TYR A 2 -12.02 13.07 0.09
C TYR A 2 -13.37 12.42 0.35
N ASP A 3 -14.29 13.12 0.96
CA ASP A 3 -15.58 12.60 1.40
C ASP A 3 -16.73 13.52 1.01
N PHE A 4 -17.92 12.94 0.92
CA PHE A 4 -19.13 13.63 0.52
C PHE A 4 -20.37 12.83 0.93
N TYR A 5 -21.55 13.40 0.79
CA TYR A 5 -22.82 12.70 0.99
C TYR A 5 -23.46 12.38 -0.36
N ASP A 6 -23.96 11.17 -0.50
CA ASP A 6 -24.69 10.77 -1.69
C ASP A 6 -26.16 11.22 -1.66
N LYS A 7 -26.91 10.89 -2.70
CA LYS A 7 -28.35 11.25 -2.79
C LYS A 7 -29.21 10.57 -1.73
N GLY A 8 -28.73 9.48 -1.14
CA GLY A 8 -29.38 8.79 -0.04
C GLY A 8 -28.93 9.26 1.34
N ASP A 9 -28.23 10.38 1.39
CA ASP A 9 -27.72 11.01 2.62
C ASP A 9 -26.73 10.11 3.37
N ARG A 10 -26.00 9.23 2.65
CA ARG A 10 -24.95 8.37 3.18
C ARG A 10 -23.61 9.06 3.05
N HIS A 11 -22.80 9.01 4.10
CA HIS A 11 -21.45 9.54 4.08
C HIS A 11 -20.53 8.59 3.31
N ILE A 12 -19.98 9.07 2.22
CA ILE A 12 -19.10 8.32 1.33
C ILE A 12 -17.69 8.90 1.39
N THR A 13 -16.71 8.04 1.48
CA THR A 13 -15.29 8.42 1.44
C THR A 13 -14.61 7.70 0.29
N LEU A 14 -13.88 8.43 -0.54
CA LEU A 14 -13.05 7.85 -1.57
C LEU A 14 -11.74 7.34 -0.92
N ARG A 15 -11.28 6.17 -1.34
CA ARG A 15 -10.11 5.52 -0.73
C ARG A 15 -8.84 6.36 -0.90
N PRO A 16 -8.15 6.73 0.19
CA PRO A 16 -6.90 7.49 0.11
C PRO A 16 -5.66 6.62 -0.05
N GLU A 17 -5.78 5.30 0.16
CA GLU A 17 -4.67 4.34 0.11
C GLU A 17 -5.23 2.92 -0.08
N GLY A 18 -4.37 1.96 -0.34
CA GLY A 18 -4.80 0.59 -0.63
C GLY A 18 -4.62 -0.41 0.50
N THR A 19 -3.81 -0.08 1.52
CA THR A 19 -3.49 -1.01 2.60
C THR A 19 -4.72 -1.45 3.38
N ALA A 20 -5.63 -0.53 3.72
CA ALA A 20 -6.83 -0.85 4.48
C ALA A 20 -7.72 -1.87 3.75
N GLY A 21 -7.89 -1.71 2.43
CA GLY A 21 -8.65 -2.66 1.62
C GLY A 21 -8.04 -4.05 1.57
N VAL A 22 -6.71 -4.11 1.47
CA VAL A 22 -5.98 -5.40 1.49
C VAL A 22 -6.10 -6.07 2.85
N VAL A 23 -5.91 -5.34 3.94
CA VAL A 23 -6.06 -5.87 5.31
C VAL A 23 -7.48 -6.39 5.54
N ARG A 24 -8.48 -5.65 5.08
CA ARG A 24 -9.88 -6.08 5.15
C ARG A 24 -10.09 -7.41 4.42
N SER A 25 -9.59 -7.52 3.19
CA SER A 25 -9.67 -8.76 2.41
C SER A 25 -8.98 -9.92 3.12
N PHE A 26 -7.81 -9.66 3.69
CA PHE A 26 -7.05 -10.65 4.44
C PHE A 26 -7.84 -11.20 5.64
N VAL A 27 -8.51 -10.32 6.39
CA VAL A 27 -9.31 -10.70 7.56
C VAL A 27 -10.61 -11.39 7.15
N GLU A 28 -11.36 -10.80 6.23
CA GLU A 28 -12.68 -11.33 5.82
C GLU A 28 -12.58 -12.69 5.13
N ASN A 29 -11.53 -12.92 4.36
CA ASN A 29 -11.31 -14.20 3.67
C ASN A 29 -10.45 -15.18 4.48
N LYS A 30 -10.13 -14.86 5.72
CA LYS A 30 -9.37 -15.70 6.65
C LYS A 30 -8.02 -16.16 6.07
N LEU A 31 -7.34 -15.26 5.36
CA LEU A 31 -6.05 -15.56 4.72
C LEU A 31 -4.92 -15.75 5.73
N TYR A 32 -5.20 -15.56 7.02
CA TYR A 32 -4.30 -15.86 8.12
C TYR A 32 -4.34 -17.35 8.51
N GLY A 33 -5.24 -18.14 7.94
CA GLY A 33 -5.44 -19.54 8.29
C GLY A 33 -4.25 -20.43 7.95
N PRO A 34 -4.15 -21.62 8.60
CA PRO A 34 -3.00 -22.52 8.39
C PRO A 34 -2.91 -23.10 7.00
N GLU A 35 -4.00 -23.12 6.25
CA GLU A 35 -4.04 -23.60 4.87
C GLU A 35 -3.45 -22.62 3.87
N VAL A 36 -3.21 -21.37 4.26
CA VAL A 36 -2.63 -20.34 3.40
C VAL A 36 -1.13 -20.28 3.62
N GLN A 37 -0.37 -20.29 2.52
CA GLN A 37 1.08 -20.21 2.56
C GLN A 37 1.56 -18.90 3.20
N LYS A 38 2.56 -19.00 4.06
CA LYS A 38 3.20 -17.85 4.72
C LYS A 38 4.64 -17.69 4.20
N PRO A 39 5.11 -16.46 4.00
CA PRO A 39 4.34 -15.23 4.10
C PRO A 39 3.29 -15.13 3.00
N PHE A 40 2.13 -14.57 3.32
CA PHE A 40 1.15 -14.21 2.31
C PHE A 40 1.57 -12.89 1.68
N LYS A 41 1.83 -12.89 0.39
CA LYS A 41 2.29 -11.72 -0.36
C LYS A 41 1.25 -11.34 -1.39
N THR A 42 0.96 -10.07 -1.47
CA THR A 42 0.01 -9.55 -2.46
C THR A 42 0.41 -8.15 -2.90
N TYR A 43 -0.16 -7.73 -3.99
CA TYR A 43 0.01 -6.36 -4.48
C TYR A 43 -1.34 -5.77 -4.87
N TYR A 44 -1.39 -4.47 -4.92
CA TYR A 44 -2.53 -3.75 -5.47
C TYR A 44 -2.05 -2.66 -6.41
N MET A 45 -2.91 -2.29 -7.33
CA MET A 45 -2.62 -1.23 -8.29
C MET A 45 -3.94 -0.58 -8.68
N GLY A 46 -4.01 0.73 -8.60
CA GLY A 46 -5.21 1.43 -8.98
C GLY A 46 -5.25 2.88 -8.51
N PRO A 47 -6.38 3.54 -8.74
CA PRO A 47 -6.56 4.94 -8.37
C PRO A 47 -6.81 5.10 -6.88
N MET A 48 -6.23 6.15 -6.32
CA MET A 48 -6.41 6.61 -4.95
C MET A 48 -6.79 8.08 -4.97
N PHE A 49 -7.40 8.57 -3.89
CA PHE A 49 -8.00 9.91 -3.87
C PHE A 49 -7.65 10.63 -2.58
N ARG A 50 -7.20 11.89 -2.70
CA ARG A 50 -6.97 12.77 -1.56
C ARG A 50 -7.47 14.16 -1.89
N TYR A 51 -8.15 14.79 -0.93
CA TYR A 51 -8.63 16.14 -1.09
C TYR A 51 -7.51 17.14 -0.74
N GLU A 52 -6.60 17.32 -1.70
CA GLU A 52 -5.45 18.21 -1.56
C GLU A 52 -5.60 19.42 -2.47
N ARG A 53 -4.85 20.48 -2.17
CA ARG A 53 -4.72 21.60 -3.11
C ARG A 53 -3.96 21.11 -4.32
N PRO A 54 -4.54 21.17 -5.54
CA PRO A 54 -3.83 20.74 -6.74
C PRO A 54 -2.58 21.59 -6.95
N GLN A 55 -1.46 20.89 -7.16
CA GLN A 55 -0.19 21.50 -7.52
C GLN A 55 0.64 20.48 -8.29
N SER A 56 1.78 20.90 -8.83
CA SER A 56 2.67 20.00 -9.56
C SER A 56 3.05 18.79 -8.70
N GLY A 57 2.77 17.59 -9.18
CA GLY A 57 3.03 16.33 -8.46
C GLY A 57 2.03 15.97 -7.37
N ARG A 58 1.00 16.80 -7.12
CA ARG A 58 -0.05 16.51 -6.15
C ARG A 58 -1.42 16.62 -6.77
N LEU A 59 -1.96 15.49 -7.18
CA LEU A 59 -3.29 15.36 -7.76
C LEU A 59 -4.28 14.86 -6.73
N ARG A 60 -5.57 15.18 -6.93
CA ARG A 60 -6.65 14.63 -6.10
C ARG A 60 -6.94 13.18 -6.43
N GLU A 61 -6.75 12.80 -7.67
CA GLU A 61 -6.73 11.40 -8.10
C GLU A 61 -5.33 11.05 -8.57
N PHE A 62 -4.79 9.94 -8.06
CA PHE A 62 -3.47 9.46 -8.43
C PHE A 62 -3.47 7.93 -8.42
N HIS A 63 -2.58 7.34 -9.19
CA HIS A 63 -2.43 5.88 -9.22
C HIS A 63 -1.31 5.44 -8.30
N GLN A 64 -1.55 4.35 -7.60
CA GLN A 64 -0.62 3.79 -6.64
C GLN A 64 -0.41 2.30 -6.91
N ILE A 65 0.84 1.85 -6.78
CA ILE A 65 1.19 0.43 -6.71
C ILE A 65 1.65 0.19 -5.29
N GLY A 66 1.10 -0.82 -4.64
CA GLY A 66 1.48 -1.19 -3.30
C GLY A 66 1.70 -2.69 -3.16
N VAL A 67 2.52 -3.06 -2.20
CA VAL A 67 2.83 -4.44 -1.86
C VAL A 67 2.58 -4.63 -0.37
N GLU A 68 1.93 -5.73 -0.03
CA GLU A 68 1.69 -6.12 1.36
C GLU A 68 2.16 -7.55 1.58
N ALA A 69 2.77 -7.80 2.74
CA ALA A 69 3.25 -9.13 3.13
C ALA A 69 2.89 -9.38 4.58
N PHE A 70 2.30 -10.54 4.86
CA PHE A 70 1.77 -10.90 6.17
C PHE A 70 2.23 -12.27 6.62
N GLY A 71 2.37 -12.45 7.93
CA GLY A 71 2.45 -13.77 8.54
C GLY A 71 3.85 -14.27 8.85
N VAL A 72 4.87 -13.45 8.68
CA VAL A 72 6.25 -13.79 9.05
C VAL A 72 6.90 -12.60 9.75
N ASP A 73 7.48 -12.86 10.90
CA ASP A 73 8.25 -11.88 11.66
C ASP A 73 9.75 -12.12 11.41
N ASN A 74 10.23 -11.65 10.27
CA ASN A 74 11.62 -11.84 9.86
C ASN A 74 12.10 -10.62 9.06
N PRO A 75 13.23 -10.00 9.46
CA PRO A 75 13.80 -8.85 8.74
C PRO A 75 14.08 -9.13 7.26
N THR A 76 14.28 -10.37 6.88
CA THR A 76 14.49 -10.77 5.48
C THR A 76 13.31 -10.38 4.60
N LEU A 77 12.09 -10.46 5.13
CA LEU A 77 10.90 -10.06 4.39
C LEU A 77 10.89 -8.54 4.11
N ASP A 78 11.31 -7.74 5.09
CA ASP A 78 11.43 -6.30 4.91
C ASP A 78 12.46 -5.98 3.81
N VAL A 79 13.60 -6.65 3.82
CA VAL A 79 14.65 -6.50 2.80
C VAL A 79 14.13 -6.92 1.42
N GLU A 80 13.37 -7.98 1.33
CA GLU A 80 12.77 -8.43 0.07
C GLU A 80 11.87 -7.35 -0.54
N VAL A 81 11.01 -6.74 0.27
CA VAL A 81 10.12 -5.67 -0.20
C VAL A 81 10.92 -4.44 -0.64
N MET A 82 11.93 -4.05 0.13
CA MET A 82 12.81 -2.93 -0.26
C MET A 82 13.54 -3.20 -1.57
N ALA A 83 14.09 -4.41 -1.73
CA ALA A 83 14.80 -4.80 -2.95
C ALA A 83 13.86 -4.79 -4.16
N MET A 84 12.64 -5.26 -3.99
CA MET A 84 11.63 -5.23 -5.05
C MET A 84 11.32 -3.79 -5.48
N ALA A 85 11.16 -2.87 -4.54
CA ALA A 85 10.90 -1.47 -4.85
C ALA A 85 12.05 -0.84 -5.65
N VAL A 86 13.30 -1.11 -5.24
CA VAL A 86 14.48 -0.65 -5.96
C VAL A 86 14.54 -1.22 -7.37
N ASP A 87 14.31 -2.52 -7.52
CA ASP A 87 14.33 -3.18 -8.83
C ASP A 87 13.24 -2.62 -9.75
N LEU A 88 12.05 -2.38 -9.21
CA LEU A 88 10.94 -1.79 -9.98
C LEU A 88 11.33 -0.40 -10.49
N LEU A 89 11.87 0.46 -9.64
CA LEU A 89 12.27 1.81 -10.03
C LEU A 89 13.41 1.79 -11.05
N LYS A 90 14.37 0.88 -10.90
CA LYS A 90 15.44 0.69 -11.88
C LYS A 90 14.90 0.24 -13.23
N SER A 91 13.87 -0.60 -13.25
CA SER A 91 13.24 -1.05 -14.49
C SER A 91 12.58 0.11 -15.25
N PHE A 92 12.23 1.19 -14.57
CA PHE A 92 11.74 2.42 -15.19
C PHE A 92 12.84 3.39 -15.60
N GLY A 93 14.11 3.01 -15.46
CA GLY A 93 15.26 3.83 -15.84
C GLY A 93 15.80 4.75 -14.74
N LEU A 94 15.32 4.61 -13.50
CA LEU A 94 15.76 5.40 -12.38
C LEU A 94 16.99 4.73 -11.75
N ASN A 95 18.20 5.22 -12.06
CA ASN A 95 19.44 4.58 -11.65
C ASN A 95 20.12 5.28 -10.46
N SER A 96 19.79 6.53 -10.18
CA SER A 96 20.36 7.30 -9.06
C SER A 96 19.41 7.23 -7.86
N LEU A 97 19.37 6.07 -7.21
CA LEU A 97 18.47 5.81 -6.09
C LEU A 97 19.24 5.80 -4.77
N ARG A 98 18.61 6.38 -3.75
CA ARG A 98 19.08 6.31 -2.37
C ARG A 98 18.01 5.70 -1.51
N VAL A 99 18.36 4.66 -0.76
CA VAL A 99 17.46 4.02 0.20
C VAL A 99 17.80 4.49 1.61
N ALA A 100 16.87 5.16 2.25
CA ALA A 100 16.99 5.55 3.65
C ALA A 100 16.12 4.61 4.50
N VAL A 101 16.73 3.97 5.49
CA VAL A 101 16.06 3.01 6.36
C VAL A 101 15.95 3.58 7.77
N ASN A 102 14.77 3.43 8.36
CA ASN A 102 14.50 3.82 9.74
C ASN A 102 13.66 2.74 10.41
N THR A 103 13.64 2.74 11.73
CA THR A 103 12.84 1.79 12.51
C THR A 103 12.09 2.53 13.62
N LEU A 104 10.85 2.08 13.87
CA LEU A 104 10.00 2.59 14.93
C LEU A 104 9.71 1.51 15.98
N GLY A 105 10.49 0.45 15.98
CA GLY A 105 10.32 -0.64 16.95
C GLY A 105 10.62 -0.22 18.38
N ASP A 106 10.06 -0.96 19.33
CA ASP A 106 10.38 -0.81 20.75
C ASP A 106 11.82 -1.27 21.02
N LEU A 107 12.44 -0.64 22.05
CA LEU A 107 13.80 -0.99 22.50
C LEU A 107 13.74 -2.20 23.44
#